data_a0cb9f536429466c0f782f7caef2dc98
#
_entry.id   a0cb9f536429466c0f782f7caef2dc98
#
_cell.length_a   1.000
_cell.length_b   1.000
_cell.length_c   1.000
_cell.angle_alpha   90.00
_cell.angle_beta   90.00
_cell.angle_gamma   90.00
#
_symmetry.space_group_name_H-M   'P 1'
#
loop_
_entity.id
_entity.type
_entity.pdbx_description
1 polymer ?
#
loop_
_entity_poly.entity_id
_entity_poly.type
_entity_poly.pdbx_seq_one_letter_code
_entity_poly.pdbx_strand_id
1 'polypeptide(L)'
;PVIRAPYPGIMGAIGAALLAKEEARSRKQPHFTSLDQMESLTWQQEANVPCPFCMNHCQRAVVRFSNGTSWITNNRCERGEILGDPKDVKVRERLKIASENRNKVPNLYKLREELLFADYLDQAEEGDASSAKSHSERASAKTGFVPNAVSDTVRRNAFWDTMPFWTTFWRSLGFEIQISSPSTHKMFEEGLSAVTSDTVCFPAKLVHGHIRDLVKKKVDRIFMPSIAAIGSENTESTSESMCAVVKGYPLVIRNSDSPEKQWGIPFDAPLFYWYREEDKERQLITYMEQTFSIQPSETKKAVLAGNDAMRQFGSRLKEAGAKVLEEEEKEGRYAVVLASRPYQNDALVNHSLPELLTEFGVPVLTADSVPGIENVDLSHSRLDVVNNYHARILASAVLAAQSQNLEYVQFVSFGCGHDAYLSDEIQRMMRGISGKSPLILKLDESEVQGPLRIRVRSFLETINMRRKKREMAERLQNQPGTSRQENAGGGNECGTAALGPDIQKSWQVHELSDPYPVKFEVEDRKKRTVLVPNTSHAFCRIMSAALKTQGIRAVPLAV
;
A
#
# COMPACT_ATOMS: atom_id res chain seq x y z
N PRO A 1 -0.64 23.94 29.06
CA PRO A 1 -1.45 25.08 28.68
C PRO A 1 -1.80 25.05 27.20
N VAL A 2 -3.09 25.25 26.88
CA VAL A 2 -3.55 25.37 25.49
C VAL A 2 -3.40 26.81 25.07
N ILE A 3 -2.61 27.10 24.05
CA ILE A 3 -2.41 28.43 23.51
C ILE A 3 -3.29 28.59 22.28
N ARG A 4 -4.20 29.56 22.33
CA ARG A 4 -5.01 29.95 21.17
C ARG A 4 -4.24 31.01 20.38
N ALA A 5 -4.06 30.76 19.08
CA ALA A 5 -3.44 31.75 18.20
C ALA A 5 -4.26 33.05 18.14
N PRO A 6 -3.61 34.24 18.05
CA PRO A 6 -4.33 35.51 18.02
C PRO A 6 -5.31 35.66 16.86
N TYR A 7 -5.04 35.02 15.73
CA TYR A 7 -5.86 35.05 14.51
C TYR A 7 -6.15 33.66 13.95
N PRO A 8 -6.93 32.82 14.68
CA PRO A 8 -7.05 31.42 14.33
C PRO A 8 -7.63 31.18 12.93
N GLY A 9 -8.53 32.06 12.46
CA GLY A 9 -9.18 31.92 11.15
C GLY A 9 -8.25 32.20 9.95
N ILE A 10 -7.13 32.89 10.15
CA ILE A 10 -6.19 33.27 9.07
C ILE A 10 -4.79 32.68 9.26
N MET A 11 -4.59 31.78 10.21
CA MET A 11 -3.26 31.19 10.48
C MET A 11 -2.70 30.48 9.25
N GLY A 12 -3.53 29.85 8.44
CA GLY A 12 -3.12 29.23 7.16
C GLY A 12 -2.56 30.27 6.18
N ALA A 13 -3.22 31.41 6.04
CA ALA A 13 -2.75 32.50 5.17
C ALA A 13 -1.43 33.12 5.69
N ILE A 14 -1.31 33.30 7.00
CA ILE A 14 -0.06 33.81 7.62
C ILE A 14 1.08 32.79 7.37
N GLY A 15 0.85 31.51 7.56
CA GLY A 15 1.83 30.45 7.30
C GLY A 15 2.27 30.43 5.83
N ALA A 16 1.34 30.52 4.89
CA ALA A 16 1.62 30.59 3.46
C ALA A 16 2.46 31.84 3.11
N ALA A 17 2.13 33.01 3.67
CA ALA A 17 2.88 34.24 3.44
C ALA A 17 4.32 34.14 3.99
N LEU A 18 4.51 33.52 5.14
CA LEU A 18 5.85 33.33 5.73
C LEU A 18 6.70 32.39 4.87
N LEU A 19 6.13 31.28 4.38
CA LEU A 19 6.80 30.34 3.47
C LEU A 19 7.15 31.00 2.14
N ALA A 20 6.22 31.75 1.55
CA ALA A 20 6.47 32.51 0.32
C ALA A 20 7.58 33.55 0.49
N LYS A 21 7.61 34.26 1.64
CA LYS A 21 8.69 35.20 1.97
C LYS A 21 10.05 34.51 2.07
N GLU A 22 10.12 33.34 2.67
CA GLU A 22 11.36 32.57 2.80
C GLU A 22 11.83 32.07 1.44
N GLU A 23 10.93 31.55 0.63
CA GLU A 23 11.24 31.11 -0.73
C GLU A 23 11.68 32.27 -1.64
N ALA A 24 11.03 33.41 -1.55
CA ALA A 24 11.40 34.61 -2.31
C ALA A 24 12.82 35.10 -2.00
N ARG A 25 13.31 34.93 -0.76
CA ARG A 25 14.69 35.29 -0.36
C ARG A 25 15.74 34.43 -1.06
N SER A 26 15.41 33.21 -1.42
CA SER A 26 16.29 32.25 -2.12
C SER A 26 16.32 32.44 -3.64
N ARG A 27 15.34 33.14 -4.21
CA ARG A 27 15.22 33.39 -5.66
C ARG A 27 15.92 34.66 -6.08
N LYS A 28 16.68 34.61 -7.18
CA LYS A 28 17.36 35.81 -7.73
C LYS A 28 16.39 36.91 -8.24
N GLN A 29 15.17 36.51 -8.64
CA GLN A 29 14.10 37.42 -9.04
C GLN A 29 12.75 36.86 -8.52
N PRO A 30 12.23 37.36 -7.39
CA PRO A 30 10.90 36.97 -6.95
C PRO A 30 9.83 37.65 -7.81
N HIS A 31 8.95 36.84 -8.42
CA HIS A 31 7.76 37.34 -9.10
C HIS A 31 6.68 37.61 -8.02
N PHE A 32 6.47 38.86 -7.68
CA PHE A 32 5.38 39.28 -6.81
C PHE A 32 4.28 39.94 -7.64
N THR A 33 3.05 39.39 -7.55
CA THR A 33 1.88 40.04 -8.11
C THR A 33 1.34 41.07 -7.13
N SER A 34 1.33 42.35 -7.51
CA SER A 34 0.83 43.43 -6.64
C SER A 34 -0.67 43.28 -6.36
N LEU A 35 -1.16 43.89 -5.28
CA LEU A 35 -2.60 43.87 -4.95
C LEU A 35 -3.43 44.47 -6.09
N ASP A 36 -2.97 45.57 -6.71
CA ASP A 36 -3.66 46.20 -7.84
C ASP A 36 -3.79 45.26 -9.04
N GLN A 37 -2.73 44.46 -9.30
CA GLN A 37 -2.78 43.41 -10.34
C GLN A 37 -3.73 42.28 -9.96
N MET A 38 -3.84 41.94 -8.68
CA MET A 38 -4.78 40.93 -8.20
C MET A 38 -6.23 41.38 -8.26
N GLU A 39 -6.52 42.64 -7.99
CA GLU A 39 -7.88 43.23 -8.11
C GLU A 39 -8.37 43.22 -9.56
N SER A 40 -7.47 43.39 -10.52
CA SER A 40 -7.79 43.36 -11.95
C SER A 40 -7.78 41.95 -12.56
N LEU A 41 -7.31 40.94 -11.80
CA LEU A 41 -7.19 39.58 -12.31
C LEU A 41 -8.55 38.87 -12.34
N THR A 42 -9.07 38.66 -13.51
CA THR A 42 -10.26 37.83 -13.73
C THR A 42 -9.87 36.45 -14.22
N TRP A 43 -10.75 35.49 -14.04
CA TRP A 43 -10.53 34.11 -14.46
C TRP A 43 -11.81 33.46 -14.96
N GLN A 44 -11.64 32.48 -15.84
CA GLN A 44 -12.70 31.63 -16.34
C GLN A 44 -12.30 30.18 -16.11
N GLN A 45 -13.23 29.38 -15.62
CA GLN A 45 -13.01 27.95 -15.41
C GLN A 45 -13.87 27.14 -16.36
N GLU A 46 -13.21 26.26 -17.10
CA GLU A 46 -13.83 25.24 -17.94
C GLU A 46 -13.67 23.89 -17.23
N ALA A 47 -14.80 23.30 -16.82
CA ALA A 47 -14.81 21.99 -16.16
C ALA A 47 -14.98 20.87 -17.19
N ASN A 48 -14.58 19.65 -16.79
CA ASN A 48 -14.75 18.44 -17.61
C ASN A 48 -14.08 18.50 -19.00
N VAL A 49 -12.90 19.13 -19.07
CA VAL A 49 -12.10 19.15 -20.30
C VAL A 49 -11.36 17.81 -20.44
N PRO A 50 -11.65 16.99 -21.46
CA PRO A 50 -10.98 15.71 -21.62
C PRO A 50 -9.50 15.91 -21.92
N CYS A 51 -8.62 15.14 -21.25
CA CYS A 51 -7.20 15.15 -21.52
C CYS A 51 -6.91 14.36 -22.81
N PRO A 52 -6.25 14.94 -23.84
CA PRO A 52 -6.05 14.28 -25.12
C PRO A 52 -4.77 13.41 -25.19
N PHE A 53 -4.01 13.26 -24.10
CA PHE A 53 -2.65 12.74 -24.15
C PHE A 53 -2.51 11.23 -23.94
N CYS A 54 -3.61 10.51 -23.64
CA CYS A 54 -3.65 9.04 -23.57
C CYS A 54 -5.08 8.52 -23.69
N MET A 55 -5.22 7.20 -23.78
CA MET A 55 -6.52 6.52 -23.94
C MET A 55 -7.47 6.67 -22.73
N ASN A 56 -6.98 7.13 -21.58
CA ASN A 56 -7.83 7.31 -20.39
C ASN A 56 -8.73 8.54 -20.48
N HIS A 57 -8.42 9.51 -21.33
CA HIS A 57 -9.21 10.74 -21.54
C HIS A 57 -9.73 11.37 -20.25
N CYS A 58 -8.88 11.40 -19.20
CA CYS A 58 -9.26 11.90 -17.88
C CYS A 58 -9.87 13.29 -17.96
N GLN A 59 -10.94 13.52 -17.24
CA GLN A 59 -11.56 14.84 -17.12
C GLN A 59 -10.69 15.74 -16.22
N ARG A 60 -10.45 16.96 -16.68
CA ARG A 60 -9.68 17.98 -15.96
C ARG A 60 -10.39 19.32 -16.00
N ALA A 61 -10.09 20.21 -15.09
CA ALA A 61 -10.58 21.58 -15.13
C ALA A 61 -9.44 22.52 -15.54
N VAL A 62 -9.74 23.44 -16.44
CA VAL A 62 -8.78 24.44 -16.95
C VAL A 62 -9.24 25.81 -16.50
N VAL A 63 -8.40 26.48 -15.72
CA VAL A 63 -8.59 27.85 -15.28
C VAL A 63 -7.72 28.75 -16.14
N ARG A 64 -8.33 29.72 -16.84
CA ARG A 64 -7.63 30.71 -17.66
C ARG A 64 -7.74 32.08 -17.02
N PHE A 65 -6.61 32.71 -16.79
CA PHE A 65 -6.54 34.04 -16.18
C PHE A 65 -6.44 35.13 -17.26
N SER A 66 -6.94 36.32 -16.94
CA SER A 66 -6.90 37.50 -17.84
C SER A 66 -5.48 37.93 -18.22
N ASN A 67 -4.47 37.57 -17.45
CA ASN A 67 -3.06 37.80 -17.74
C ASN A 67 -2.45 36.81 -18.74
N GLY A 68 -3.27 35.91 -19.36
CA GLY A 68 -2.82 34.91 -20.32
C GLY A 68 -2.25 33.63 -19.69
N THR A 69 -2.10 33.56 -18.37
CA THR A 69 -1.70 32.31 -17.69
C THR A 69 -2.85 31.34 -17.56
N SER A 70 -2.52 30.06 -17.41
CA SER A 70 -3.53 29.02 -17.22
C SER A 70 -3.09 28.07 -16.11
N TRP A 71 -4.06 27.59 -15.37
CA TRP A 71 -3.85 26.56 -14.35
C TRP A 71 -4.79 25.40 -14.62
N ILE A 72 -4.27 24.16 -14.45
CA ILE A 72 -5.02 22.95 -14.65
C ILE A 72 -5.15 22.24 -13.31
N THR A 73 -6.33 21.76 -13.04
CA THR A 73 -6.65 20.98 -11.84
C THR A 73 -7.46 19.75 -12.19
N ASN A 74 -7.58 18.80 -11.27
CA ASN A 74 -8.19 17.48 -11.49
C ASN A 74 -7.50 16.62 -12.57
N ASN A 75 -6.27 16.97 -12.95
CA ASN A 75 -5.45 16.11 -13.81
C ASN A 75 -4.95 14.90 -13.01
N ARG A 76 -4.91 13.73 -13.67
CA ARG A 76 -4.47 12.46 -13.04
C ARG A 76 -2.97 12.19 -13.13
N CYS A 77 -2.27 12.92 -13.98
CA CYS A 77 -0.83 12.79 -14.16
C CYS A 77 -0.25 14.08 -14.74
N GLU A 78 1.08 14.18 -14.77
CA GLU A 78 1.85 15.31 -15.31
C GLU A 78 1.49 15.67 -16.75
N ARG A 79 1.11 14.66 -17.58
CA ARG A 79 0.64 14.91 -18.95
C ARG A 79 -0.62 15.76 -18.97
N GLY A 80 -1.49 15.56 -17.97
CA GLY A 80 -2.71 16.34 -17.82
C GLY A 80 -2.47 17.81 -17.49
N GLU A 81 -1.29 18.20 -17.02
CA GLU A 81 -0.88 19.60 -16.77
C GLU A 81 -0.50 20.35 -18.04
N ILE A 82 -0.35 19.65 -19.15
CA ILE A 82 0.04 20.25 -20.43
C ILE A 82 -1.23 20.67 -21.19
N LEU A 83 -1.24 21.91 -21.69
CA LEU A 83 -2.24 22.41 -22.61
C LEU A 83 -1.71 22.39 -24.04
N GLY A 84 -2.58 22.06 -24.97
CA GLY A 84 -2.28 22.08 -26.40
C GLY A 84 -2.69 20.82 -27.14
N ASP A 85 -2.49 20.83 -28.45
CA ASP A 85 -2.76 19.68 -29.32
C ASP A 85 -1.63 18.66 -29.20
N PRO A 86 -1.92 17.36 -29.01
CA PRO A 86 -0.91 16.29 -29.04
C PRO A 86 -0.05 16.23 -30.31
N LYS A 87 -0.54 16.81 -31.40
CA LYS A 87 0.18 16.89 -32.68
C LYS A 87 1.23 18.02 -32.73
N ASP A 88 1.12 19.00 -31.82
CA ASP A 88 2.09 20.10 -31.75
C ASP A 88 3.46 19.61 -31.28
N VAL A 89 4.52 20.04 -31.96
CA VAL A 89 5.91 19.64 -31.67
C VAL A 89 6.31 20.06 -30.26
N LYS A 90 5.99 21.28 -29.83
CA LYS A 90 6.32 21.79 -28.49
C LYS A 90 5.57 21.03 -27.39
N VAL A 91 4.34 20.63 -27.65
CA VAL A 91 3.54 19.82 -26.73
C VAL A 91 4.13 18.42 -26.62
N ARG A 92 4.53 17.80 -27.73
CA ARG A 92 5.21 16.49 -27.74
C ARG A 92 6.55 16.51 -26.99
N GLU A 93 7.32 17.56 -27.18
CA GLU A 93 8.61 17.72 -26.47
C GLU A 93 8.39 17.86 -24.96
N ARG A 94 7.44 18.67 -24.52
CA ARG A 94 7.07 18.78 -23.10
C ARG A 94 6.57 17.45 -22.53
N LEU A 95 5.75 16.70 -23.26
CA LEU A 95 5.29 15.37 -22.88
C LEU A 95 6.45 14.36 -22.76
N LYS A 96 7.43 14.44 -23.67
CA LYS A 96 8.62 13.61 -23.63
C LYS A 96 9.47 13.92 -22.40
N ILE A 97 9.75 15.18 -22.12
CA ILE A 97 10.51 15.63 -20.94
C ILE A 97 9.80 15.20 -19.64
N ALA A 98 8.49 15.40 -19.54
CA ALA A 98 7.70 14.97 -18.39
C ALA A 98 7.78 13.45 -18.18
N SER A 99 7.69 12.66 -19.26
CA SER A 99 7.82 11.21 -19.21
C SER A 99 9.23 10.75 -18.81
N GLU A 100 10.27 11.38 -19.35
CA GLU A 100 11.67 11.05 -19.04
C GLU A 100 12.01 11.38 -17.58
N ASN A 101 11.57 12.51 -17.07
CA ASN A 101 11.79 12.89 -15.67
C ASN A 101 11.11 11.92 -14.71
N ARG A 102 9.90 11.50 -15.03
CA ARG A 102 9.17 10.51 -14.24
C ARG A 102 9.88 9.15 -14.20
N ASN A 103 10.42 8.71 -15.34
CA ASN A 103 11.10 7.40 -15.43
C ASN A 103 12.49 7.38 -14.76
N LYS A 104 13.06 8.54 -14.41
CA LYS A 104 14.35 8.62 -13.69
C LYS A 104 14.23 8.35 -12.20
N VAL A 105 13.05 8.59 -11.62
CA VAL A 105 12.82 8.39 -10.19
C VAL A 105 12.38 6.94 -9.95
N PRO A 106 13.07 6.17 -9.11
CA PRO A 106 12.72 4.78 -8.85
C PRO A 106 11.28 4.61 -8.33
N ASN A 107 10.52 3.75 -9.01
CA ASN A 107 9.16 3.36 -8.63
C ASN A 107 9.10 1.83 -8.48
N LEU A 108 9.23 1.34 -7.25
CA LEU A 108 9.23 -0.11 -7.03
C LEU A 108 7.84 -0.73 -7.10
N TYR A 109 6.77 0.05 -7.12
CA TYR A 109 5.43 -0.46 -7.46
C TYR A 109 5.36 -0.96 -8.90
N LYS A 110 5.93 -0.16 -9.83
CA LYS A 110 6.01 -0.53 -11.23
C LYS A 110 6.92 -1.75 -11.44
N LEU A 111 8.11 -1.74 -10.84
CA LEU A 111 9.01 -2.88 -10.90
C LEU A 111 8.37 -4.14 -10.30
N ARG A 112 7.67 -3.99 -9.16
CA ARG A 112 6.96 -5.11 -8.53
C ARG A 112 5.90 -5.69 -9.45
N GLU A 113 5.12 -4.87 -10.15
CA GLU A 113 4.13 -5.34 -11.13
C GLU A 113 4.81 -6.04 -12.31
N GLU A 114 5.91 -5.49 -12.84
CA GLU A 114 6.71 -6.13 -13.90
C GLU A 114 7.23 -7.50 -13.45
N LEU A 115 7.79 -7.60 -12.26
CA LEU A 115 8.27 -8.85 -11.69
C LEU A 115 7.12 -9.83 -11.37
N LEU A 116 5.98 -9.33 -10.90
CA LEU A 116 4.81 -10.16 -10.56
C LEU A 116 4.27 -10.93 -11.77
N PHE A 117 4.33 -10.34 -12.95
CA PHE A 117 3.84 -10.92 -14.21
C PHE A 117 4.96 -11.42 -15.13
N ALA A 118 6.21 -11.43 -14.67
CA ALA A 118 7.33 -11.96 -15.43
C ALA A 118 7.20 -13.48 -15.69
N ASP A 119 7.81 -13.96 -16.76
CA ASP A 119 7.97 -15.37 -16.98
C ASP A 119 9.23 -15.88 -16.29
N TYR A 120 9.07 -16.84 -15.39
CA TYR A 120 10.17 -17.41 -14.62
C TYR A 120 10.61 -18.78 -15.17
N LEU A 121 9.87 -19.37 -16.13
CA LEU A 121 10.27 -20.63 -16.76
C LEU A 121 11.38 -20.40 -17.79
N ASP A 122 11.27 -19.36 -18.61
CA ASP A 122 12.27 -19.08 -19.66
C ASP A 122 13.66 -18.71 -19.09
N GLN A 123 13.72 -18.23 -17.85
CA GLN A 123 14.99 -17.86 -17.22
C GLN A 123 15.76 -19.04 -16.62
N ALA A 124 15.11 -20.18 -16.43
CA ALA A 124 15.78 -21.40 -15.95
C ALA A 124 16.57 -22.14 -17.05
N GLU A 125 16.31 -21.84 -18.32
CA GLU A 125 16.91 -22.56 -19.47
C GLU A 125 18.23 -21.96 -19.98
N GLU A 126 18.63 -20.77 -19.54
CA GLU A 126 19.95 -20.21 -19.91
C GLU A 126 21.14 -20.99 -19.31
N GLY A 127 20.90 -21.92 -18.38
CA GLY A 127 21.90 -22.78 -17.77
C GLY A 127 22.07 -24.16 -18.44
N ASP A 128 21.12 -24.66 -19.23
CA ASP A 128 21.19 -26.01 -19.79
C ASP A 128 20.49 -26.11 -21.16
N ALA A 129 21.18 -25.67 -22.20
CA ALA A 129 20.67 -25.57 -23.59
C ALA A 129 20.38 -26.94 -24.27
N SER A 130 20.46 -28.06 -23.55
CA SER A 130 20.30 -29.40 -24.14
C SER A 130 18.91 -30.02 -23.99
N SER A 131 18.00 -29.44 -23.17
CA SER A 131 16.67 -30.03 -22.90
C SER A 131 15.47 -29.33 -23.56
N ALA A 132 15.67 -28.14 -24.15
CA ALA A 132 14.60 -27.27 -24.66
C ALA A 132 13.79 -27.81 -25.86
N LYS A 133 14.28 -28.84 -26.56
CA LYS A 133 13.58 -29.42 -27.74
C LYS A 133 12.47 -30.43 -27.42
N SER A 134 12.28 -30.84 -26.17
CA SER A 134 11.36 -31.90 -25.81
C SER A 134 9.96 -31.47 -25.32
N HIS A 135 9.77 -30.20 -24.96
CA HIS A 135 8.49 -29.76 -24.41
C HIS A 135 7.43 -29.37 -25.44
N SER A 136 7.85 -28.80 -26.59
CA SER A 136 6.93 -28.45 -27.68
C SER A 136 6.29 -29.68 -28.38
N GLU A 137 7.00 -30.82 -28.42
CA GLU A 137 6.49 -32.03 -29.07
C GLU A 137 5.68 -32.93 -28.12
N ARG A 138 5.84 -32.83 -26.82
CA ARG A 138 5.07 -33.62 -25.83
C ARG A 138 3.66 -33.10 -25.58
N ALA A 139 3.40 -31.80 -25.76
CA ALA A 139 2.06 -31.21 -25.63
C ALA A 139 1.07 -31.71 -26.70
N SER A 140 1.57 -32.24 -27.81
CA SER A 140 0.76 -32.71 -28.95
C SER A 140 0.46 -34.22 -28.95
N ALA A 141 1.05 -35.04 -28.08
CA ALA A 141 1.06 -36.51 -28.25
C ALA A 141 0.42 -37.35 -27.15
N LYS A 142 -0.13 -36.81 -26.09
CA LYS A 142 -0.78 -37.62 -25.04
C LYS A 142 -2.13 -37.08 -24.63
N THR A 143 -3.15 -37.84 -24.99
CA THR A 143 -4.58 -37.76 -24.64
C THR A 143 -5.32 -36.57 -25.26
N GLY A 144 -6.49 -36.84 -25.84
CA GLY A 144 -7.39 -35.87 -26.49
C GLY A 144 -7.96 -34.80 -25.56
N PHE A 145 -7.12 -34.20 -24.78
CA PHE A 145 -7.33 -33.03 -23.95
C PHE A 145 -6.37 -31.97 -24.43
N VAL A 146 -6.85 -31.04 -25.22
CA VAL A 146 -6.14 -29.80 -25.47
C VAL A 146 -6.08 -29.11 -24.11
N PRO A 147 -4.91 -28.76 -23.56
CA PRO A 147 -4.85 -27.99 -22.32
C PRO A 147 -5.48 -26.64 -22.61
N ASN A 148 -6.71 -26.50 -22.18
CA ASN A 148 -7.48 -25.29 -22.39
C ASN A 148 -7.03 -24.22 -21.41
N ALA A 149 -7.12 -22.95 -21.80
CA ALA A 149 -6.72 -21.80 -21.03
C ALA A 149 -7.30 -21.85 -19.60
N VAL A 150 -6.45 -22.10 -18.62
CA VAL A 150 -6.80 -21.89 -17.22
C VAL A 150 -6.58 -20.42 -16.93
N SER A 151 -7.65 -19.71 -16.78
CA SER A 151 -7.60 -18.31 -16.45
C SER A 151 -7.19 -18.11 -14.99
N ASP A 152 -6.04 -17.54 -14.78
CA ASP A 152 -5.61 -17.07 -13.47
C ASP A 152 -6.27 -15.71 -13.22
N THR A 153 -7.32 -15.77 -12.49
CA THR A 153 -8.43 -14.88 -12.55
C THR A 153 -8.21 -13.66 -11.76
N VAL A 154 -7.76 -12.89 -11.57
CA VAL A 154 -7.96 -11.70 -10.72
C VAL A 154 -6.62 -11.12 -10.26
N ARG A 155 -6.23 -10.06 -10.88
CA ARG A 155 -5.16 -9.18 -10.41
C ARG A 155 -5.35 -8.71 -8.95
N ARG A 156 -6.08 -9.50 -8.09
CA ARG A 156 -6.50 -9.07 -6.76
C ARG A 156 -6.52 -10.19 -5.73
N ASN A 157 -6.48 -9.80 -4.46
CA ASN A 157 -6.41 -10.62 -3.27
C ASN A 157 -5.05 -11.33 -3.11
N ALA A 158 -5.02 -12.61 -2.79
CA ALA A 158 -3.79 -13.36 -2.56
C ALA A 158 -2.87 -13.44 -3.79
N PHE A 159 -3.39 -13.32 -5.01
CA PHE A 159 -2.60 -13.38 -6.25
C PHE A 159 -1.60 -12.23 -6.41
N TRP A 160 -1.91 -11.04 -5.96
CA TRP A 160 -0.95 -9.93 -5.96
C TRP A 160 0.32 -10.21 -5.13
N ASP A 161 0.30 -11.26 -4.35
CA ASP A 161 1.46 -11.70 -3.57
C ASP A 161 2.04 -13.04 -4.09
N THR A 162 1.22 -13.88 -4.71
CA THR A 162 1.57 -15.25 -5.08
C THR A 162 1.52 -15.53 -6.58
N MET A 163 1.34 -14.51 -7.42
CA MET A 163 1.22 -14.67 -8.87
C MET A 163 2.42 -15.39 -9.51
N PRO A 164 3.69 -15.08 -9.16
CA PRO A 164 4.84 -15.79 -9.72
C PRO A 164 4.78 -17.31 -9.48
N PHE A 165 4.29 -17.72 -8.29
CA PHE A 165 4.05 -19.12 -8.00
C PHE A 165 3.00 -19.72 -8.96
N TRP A 166 1.83 -19.08 -9.06
CA TRP A 166 0.72 -19.62 -9.82
C TRP A 166 0.97 -19.66 -11.32
N THR A 167 1.52 -18.59 -11.90
CA THR A 167 1.82 -18.56 -13.34
C THR A 167 2.83 -19.64 -13.70
N THR A 168 3.88 -19.79 -12.90
CA THR A 168 4.91 -20.81 -13.13
C THR A 168 4.36 -22.22 -12.89
N PHE A 169 3.59 -22.43 -11.83
CA PHE A 169 2.96 -23.71 -11.50
C PHE A 169 2.07 -24.23 -12.66
N TRP A 170 1.15 -23.39 -13.12
CA TRP A 170 0.23 -23.78 -14.18
C TRP A 170 0.92 -24.01 -15.52
N ARG A 171 1.85 -23.09 -15.89
CA ARG A 171 2.60 -23.23 -17.15
C ARG A 171 3.49 -24.46 -17.16
N SER A 172 4.14 -24.80 -16.04
CA SER A 172 4.96 -26.02 -15.97
C SER A 172 4.15 -27.31 -16.11
N LEU A 173 2.84 -27.25 -15.88
CA LEU A 173 1.89 -28.34 -16.15
C LEU A 173 1.28 -28.29 -17.56
N GLY A 174 1.70 -27.33 -18.41
CA GLY A 174 1.26 -27.20 -19.81
C GLY A 174 -0.04 -26.44 -20.00
N PHE A 175 -0.50 -25.66 -19.01
CA PHE A 175 -1.68 -24.81 -19.14
C PHE A 175 -1.33 -23.43 -19.72
N GLU A 176 -2.18 -22.94 -20.60
CA GLU A 176 -2.14 -21.54 -21.04
C GLU A 176 -2.84 -20.65 -20.01
N ILE A 177 -2.21 -19.56 -19.64
CA ILE A 177 -2.72 -18.63 -18.62
C ILE A 177 -3.20 -17.34 -19.26
N GLN A 178 -4.46 -17.02 -19.02
CA GLN A 178 -5.06 -15.76 -19.41
C GLN A 178 -5.32 -14.90 -18.18
N ILE A 179 -4.59 -13.80 -18.02
CA ILE A 179 -4.75 -12.84 -16.91
C ILE A 179 -5.79 -11.77 -17.30
N SER A 180 -6.62 -11.37 -16.34
CA SER A 180 -7.56 -10.26 -16.55
C SER A 180 -6.83 -8.94 -16.85
N SER A 181 -7.47 -8.07 -17.62
CA SER A 181 -6.92 -6.76 -18.00
C SER A 181 -6.64 -5.87 -16.78
N PRO A 182 -5.73 -4.87 -16.89
CA PRO A 182 -5.54 -3.86 -15.85
C PRO A 182 -6.86 -3.22 -15.44
N SER A 183 -7.00 -2.92 -14.17
CA SER A 183 -8.23 -2.36 -13.60
C SER A 183 -8.57 -0.99 -14.19
N THR A 184 -9.84 -0.80 -14.52
CA THR A 184 -10.38 0.46 -15.00
C THR A 184 -11.70 0.78 -14.31
N HIS A 185 -12.11 2.05 -14.28
CA HIS A 185 -13.44 2.45 -13.77
C HIS A 185 -14.56 1.73 -14.52
N LYS A 186 -14.46 1.63 -15.85
CA LYS A 186 -15.43 0.90 -16.66
C LYS A 186 -15.59 -0.55 -16.20
N MET A 187 -14.48 -1.23 -15.91
CA MET A 187 -14.51 -2.60 -15.38
C MET A 187 -15.20 -2.65 -14.01
N PHE A 188 -14.95 -1.67 -13.15
CA PHE A 188 -15.65 -1.54 -11.88
C PHE A 188 -17.15 -1.35 -12.04
N GLU A 189 -17.57 -0.41 -12.88
CA GLU A 189 -18.99 -0.14 -13.20
C GLU A 189 -19.69 -1.39 -13.74
N GLU A 190 -19.05 -2.11 -14.65
CA GLU A 190 -19.58 -3.35 -15.20
C GLU A 190 -19.78 -4.43 -14.13
N GLY A 191 -18.96 -4.43 -13.07
CA GLY A 191 -19.05 -5.37 -11.94
C GLY A 191 -20.10 -5.02 -10.90
N LEU A 192 -20.53 -3.75 -10.80
CA LEU A 192 -21.32 -3.22 -9.68
C LEU A 192 -22.60 -3.98 -9.38
N SER A 193 -23.30 -4.44 -10.41
CA SER A 193 -24.58 -5.14 -10.24
C SER A 193 -24.47 -6.48 -9.49
N ALA A 194 -23.27 -7.05 -9.39
CA ALA A 194 -23.01 -8.31 -8.67
C ALA A 194 -22.43 -8.07 -7.25
N VAL A 195 -22.08 -6.84 -6.90
CA VAL A 195 -21.58 -6.49 -5.58
C VAL A 195 -22.68 -6.68 -4.56
N THR A 196 -22.46 -7.55 -3.58
CA THR A 196 -23.49 -7.94 -2.60
C THR A 196 -23.53 -7.04 -1.37
N SER A 197 -22.50 -6.21 -1.13
CA SER A 197 -22.42 -5.31 0.02
C SER A 197 -21.59 -4.07 -0.29
N ASP A 198 -22.12 -2.91 0.03
CA ASP A 198 -21.43 -1.63 -0.11
C ASP A 198 -20.30 -1.44 0.90
N THR A 199 -20.34 -2.18 2.01
CA THR A 199 -19.36 -2.05 3.09
C THR A 199 -18.06 -2.80 2.85
N VAL A 200 -17.99 -3.66 1.83
CA VAL A 200 -16.77 -4.39 1.48
C VAL A 200 -15.74 -3.43 0.85
N CYS A 201 -14.45 -3.69 1.06
CA CYS A 201 -13.38 -2.83 0.55
C CYS A 201 -13.37 -2.77 -0.99
N PHE A 202 -12.93 -1.63 -1.53
CA PHE A 202 -12.89 -1.39 -2.98
C PHE A 202 -12.17 -2.50 -3.78
N PRO A 203 -10.99 -3.02 -3.35
CA PRO A 203 -10.38 -4.17 -4.02
C PRO A 203 -11.31 -5.38 -4.22
N ALA A 204 -12.15 -5.69 -3.25
CA ALA A 204 -13.08 -6.80 -3.35
C ALA A 204 -14.21 -6.51 -4.35
N LYS A 205 -14.80 -5.32 -4.30
CA LYS A 205 -15.83 -4.89 -5.29
C LYS A 205 -15.34 -5.01 -6.73
N LEU A 206 -14.07 -4.73 -6.97
CA LEU A 206 -13.47 -4.75 -8.30
C LEU A 206 -13.33 -6.16 -8.89
N VAL A 207 -13.30 -7.20 -8.04
CA VAL A 207 -13.21 -8.60 -8.48
C VAL A 207 -14.31 -8.97 -9.47
N HIS A 208 -15.55 -8.50 -9.23
CA HIS A 208 -16.69 -8.76 -10.10
C HIS A 208 -16.45 -8.28 -11.54
N GLY A 209 -15.82 -7.12 -11.71
CA GLY A 209 -15.43 -6.60 -13.02
C GLY A 209 -14.38 -7.46 -13.71
N HIS A 210 -13.39 -7.98 -12.95
CA HIS A 210 -12.37 -8.87 -13.48
C HIS A 210 -12.95 -10.21 -13.94
N ILE A 211 -13.91 -10.77 -13.21
CA ILE A 211 -14.63 -11.98 -13.65
C ILE A 211 -15.28 -11.74 -15.02
N ARG A 212 -15.95 -10.61 -15.20
CA ARG A 212 -16.59 -10.27 -16.49
C ARG A 212 -15.60 -10.04 -17.63
N ASP A 213 -14.42 -9.48 -17.31
CA ASP A 213 -13.35 -9.33 -18.31
C ASP A 213 -12.87 -10.70 -18.82
N LEU A 214 -12.72 -11.66 -17.94
CA LEU A 214 -12.34 -13.02 -18.33
C LEU A 214 -13.43 -13.74 -19.12
N VAL A 215 -14.69 -13.55 -18.76
CA VAL A 215 -15.82 -14.05 -19.55
C VAL A 215 -15.78 -13.48 -20.97
N LYS A 216 -15.48 -12.18 -21.12
CA LYS A 216 -15.31 -11.53 -22.44
C LYS A 216 -14.12 -12.12 -23.22
N LYS A 217 -13.05 -12.51 -22.52
CA LYS A 217 -11.87 -13.18 -23.10
C LYS A 217 -12.13 -14.63 -23.46
N LYS A 218 -13.32 -15.16 -23.15
CA LYS A 218 -13.76 -16.52 -23.49
C LYS A 218 -12.82 -17.60 -22.94
N VAL A 219 -12.42 -17.44 -21.68
CA VAL A 219 -11.61 -18.45 -20.99
C VAL A 219 -12.41 -19.73 -20.77
N ASP A 220 -11.74 -20.87 -20.81
CA ASP A 220 -12.39 -22.18 -20.67
C ASP A 220 -12.72 -22.51 -19.20
N ARG A 221 -11.98 -21.93 -18.25
CA ARG A 221 -12.12 -22.17 -16.81
C ARG A 221 -11.60 -20.95 -16.04
N ILE A 222 -12.20 -20.69 -14.89
CA ILE A 222 -11.76 -19.64 -13.97
C ILE A 222 -11.25 -20.28 -12.69
N PHE A 223 -9.99 -20.01 -12.32
CA PHE A 223 -9.39 -20.47 -11.09
C PHE A 223 -9.25 -19.32 -10.09
N MET A 224 -9.86 -19.44 -8.92
CA MET A 224 -9.81 -18.44 -7.85
C MET A 224 -9.75 -19.14 -6.48
N PRO A 225 -8.58 -19.60 -6.02
CA PRO A 225 -8.45 -20.33 -4.78
C PRO A 225 -8.80 -19.45 -3.57
N SER A 226 -9.40 -20.09 -2.57
CA SER A 226 -9.61 -19.55 -1.24
C SER A 226 -8.40 -19.87 -0.37
N ILE A 227 -7.45 -18.94 -0.23
CA ILE A 227 -6.27 -19.16 0.60
C ILE A 227 -6.58 -18.67 2.01
N ALA A 228 -6.77 -19.62 2.92
CA ALA A 228 -7.17 -19.33 4.30
C ALA A 228 -6.00 -18.91 5.19
N ALA A 229 -4.80 -19.43 4.91
CA ALA A 229 -3.59 -19.11 5.66
C ALA A 229 -2.37 -19.15 4.73
N ILE A 230 -1.40 -18.28 5.01
CA ILE A 230 -0.07 -18.25 4.38
C ILE A 230 0.94 -18.10 5.51
N GLY A 231 1.99 -18.91 5.52
CA GLY A 231 3.07 -18.83 6.50
C GLY A 231 3.66 -17.42 6.57
N SER A 232 3.95 -16.95 7.77
CA SER A 232 4.49 -15.61 7.98
C SER A 232 6.00 -15.59 7.76
N GLU A 233 6.49 -14.52 7.15
CA GLU A 233 7.92 -14.23 7.01
C GLU A 233 8.53 -13.77 8.34
N ASN A 234 7.74 -13.18 9.23
CA ASN A 234 8.17 -12.66 10.51
C ASN A 234 7.79 -13.61 11.63
N THR A 235 8.73 -13.93 12.52
CA THR A 235 8.56 -14.87 13.62
C THR A 235 7.64 -14.40 14.73
N GLU A 236 7.39 -13.09 14.83
CA GLU A 236 6.51 -12.48 15.83
C GLU A 236 5.02 -12.53 15.46
N SER A 237 4.68 -13.14 14.33
CA SER A 237 3.27 -13.33 13.96
C SER A 237 2.58 -14.31 14.89
N THR A 238 1.45 -13.90 15.46
CA THR A 238 0.64 -14.73 16.36
C THR A 238 -0.35 -15.62 15.61
N SER A 239 -0.57 -15.36 14.33
CA SER A 239 -1.45 -16.11 13.43
C SER A 239 -1.01 -15.92 11.99
N GLU A 240 -1.38 -16.88 11.15
CA GLU A 240 -1.12 -16.89 9.71
C GLU A 240 -2.42 -16.75 8.90
N SER A 241 -3.50 -16.42 9.58
CA SER A 241 -4.85 -16.37 9.00
C SER A 241 -5.02 -15.15 8.10
N MET A 242 -5.40 -15.39 6.87
CA MET A 242 -5.69 -14.33 5.91
C MET A 242 -6.95 -13.54 6.27
N CYS A 243 -7.08 -12.33 5.73
CA CYS A 243 -8.28 -11.49 5.88
C CYS A 243 -9.54 -12.27 5.47
N ALA A 244 -10.62 -12.10 6.23
CA ALA A 244 -11.90 -12.78 6.00
C ALA A 244 -12.44 -12.53 4.57
N VAL A 245 -12.25 -11.32 4.03
CA VAL A 245 -12.62 -10.99 2.64
C VAL A 245 -11.79 -11.79 1.65
N VAL A 246 -10.46 -11.87 1.84
CA VAL A 246 -9.58 -12.66 0.97
C VAL A 246 -9.99 -14.14 0.96
N LYS A 247 -10.27 -14.70 2.15
CA LYS A 247 -10.67 -16.11 2.29
C LYS A 247 -12.05 -16.41 1.68
N GLY A 248 -13.01 -15.53 1.93
CA GLY A 248 -14.42 -15.77 1.60
C GLY A 248 -14.86 -15.34 0.21
N TYR A 249 -14.12 -14.44 -0.42
CA TYR A 249 -14.56 -13.80 -1.65
C TYR A 249 -14.73 -14.76 -2.85
N PRO A 250 -13.93 -15.81 -3.01
CA PRO A 250 -14.20 -16.83 -4.03
C PRO A 250 -15.60 -17.45 -3.92
N LEU A 251 -16.09 -17.66 -2.69
CA LEU A 251 -17.45 -18.17 -2.46
C LEU A 251 -18.51 -17.10 -2.75
N VAL A 252 -18.23 -15.83 -2.50
CA VAL A 252 -19.11 -14.71 -2.88
C VAL A 252 -19.26 -14.70 -4.41
N ILE A 253 -18.16 -14.72 -5.16
CA ILE A 253 -18.18 -14.77 -6.64
C ILE A 253 -18.95 -15.99 -7.15
N ARG A 254 -18.71 -17.18 -6.59
CA ARG A 254 -19.44 -18.39 -6.97
C ARG A 254 -20.95 -18.24 -6.87
N ASN A 255 -21.42 -17.48 -5.89
CA ASN A 255 -22.85 -17.30 -5.62
C ASN A 255 -23.44 -16.06 -6.29
N SER A 256 -22.74 -14.92 -6.35
CA SER A 256 -23.24 -13.67 -6.92
C SER A 256 -23.09 -13.61 -8.43
N ASP A 257 -21.90 -13.83 -8.95
CA ASP A 257 -21.63 -13.86 -10.39
C ASP A 257 -22.00 -15.22 -11.00
N SER A 258 -21.91 -16.28 -10.20
CA SER A 258 -22.26 -17.65 -10.60
C SER A 258 -21.73 -18.02 -12.01
N PRO A 259 -20.40 -18.00 -12.27
CA PRO A 259 -19.85 -18.15 -13.61
C PRO A 259 -20.33 -19.40 -14.35
N GLU A 260 -20.45 -20.51 -13.62
CA GLU A 260 -20.95 -21.78 -14.19
C GLU A 260 -22.40 -21.68 -14.66
N LYS A 261 -23.28 -21.00 -13.87
CA LYS A 261 -24.70 -20.89 -14.19
C LYS A 261 -24.97 -19.84 -15.25
N GLN A 262 -24.27 -18.69 -15.18
CA GLN A 262 -24.55 -17.55 -16.06
C GLN A 262 -23.86 -17.69 -17.42
N TRP A 263 -22.64 -18.25 -17.45
CA TRP A 263 -21.82 -18.25 -18.65
C TRP A 263 -21.32 -19.66 -19.05
N GLY A 264 -21.64 -20.70 -18.29
CA GLY A 264 -21.18 -22.07 -18.57
C GLY A 264 -19.67 -22.28 -18.35
N ILE A 265 -19.00 -21.36 -17.64
CA ILE A 265 -17.56 -21.41 -17.41
C ILE A 265 -17.30 -22.07 -16.04
N PRO A 266 -16.61 -23.21 -15.98
CA PRO A 266 -16.22 -23.84 -14.72
C PRO A 266 -15.47 -22.87 -13.81
N PHE A 267 -15.85 -22.83 -12.52
CA PHE A 267 -15.27 -21.93 -11.53
C PHE A 267 -14.69 -22.72 -10.36
N ASP A 268 -13.37 -22.76 -10.29
CA ASP A 268 -12.65 -23.47 -9.25
C ASP A 268 -12.29 -22.52 -8.10
N ALA A 269 -12.78 -22.82 -6.91
CA ALA A 269 -12.46 -22.10 -5.68
C ALA A 269 -12.00 -23.11 -4.60
N PRO A 270 -10.89 -23.83 -4.82
CA PRO A 270 -10.37 -24.75 -3.82
C PRO A 270 -9.94 -23.97 -2.57
N LEU A 271 -10.12 -24.61 -1.41
CA LEU A 271 -9.72 -24.05 -0.12
C LEU A 271 -8.35 -24.57 0.27
N PHE A 272 -7.40 -23.67 0.45
CA PHE A 272 -6.03 -23.98 0.81
C PHE A 272 -5.62 -23.36 2.16
N TYR A 273 -4.81 -24.13 2.91
CA TYR A 273 -4.16 -23.72 4.15
C TYR A 273 -2.65 -23.92 3.97
N TRP A 274 -1.92 -22.87 3.66
CA TRP A 274 -0.50 -22.91 3.36
C TRP A 274 0.35 -22.49 4.59
N TYR A 275 0.17 -23.21 5.68
CA TYR A 275 0.97 -22.97 6.88
C TYR A 275 2.43 -23.36 6.65
N ARG A 276 2.65 -24.49 5.94
CA ARG A 276 3.97 -25.04 5.63
C ARG A 276 4.01 -25.51 4.17
N GLU A 277 5.23 -25.63 3.64
CA GLU A 277 5.44 -26.06 2.26
C GLU A 277 4.88 -27.46 1.99
N GLU A 278 5.01 -28.37 2.97
CA GLU A 278 4.47 -29.74 2.86
C GLU A 278 2.93 -29.75 2.78
N ASP A 279 2.28 -28.85 3.49
CA ASP A 279 0.81 -28.71 3.45
C ASP A 279 0.37 -28.18 2.09
N LYS A 280 1.09 -27.19 1.54
CA LYS A 280 0.87 -26.64 0.20
C LYS A 280 1.04 -27.72 -0.87
N GLU A 281 2.17 -28.45 -0.86
CA GLU A 281 2.45 -29.53 -1.82
C GLU A 281 1.35 -30.58 -1.77
N ARG A 282 1.01 -31.09 -0.59
CA ARG A 282 -0.03 -32.12 -0.41
C ARG A 282 -1.40 -31.69 -0.94
N GLN A 283 -1.82 -30.46 -0.61
CA GLN A 283 -3.13 -29.95 -1.01
C GLN A 283 -3.21 -29.73 -2.52
N LEU A 284 -2.13 -29.25 -3.14
CA LEU A 284 -2.05 -29.07 -4.58
C LEU A 284 -2.02 -30.41 -5.32
N ILE A 285 -1.27 -31.40 -4.84
CA ILE A 285 -1.29 -32.76 -5.41
C ILE A 285 -2.72 -33.32 -5.40
N THR A 286 -3.39 -33.25 -4.26
CA THR A 286 -4.77 -33.74 -4.13
C THR A 286 -5.71 -33.02 -5.10
N TYR A 287 -5.62 -31.69 -5.20
CA TYR A 287 -6.47 -30.91 -6.10
C TYR A 287 -6.21 -31.25 -7.58
N MET A 288 -4.95 -31.34 -7.99
CA MET A 288 -4.57 -31.61 -9.38
C MET A 288 -4.93 -33.04 -9.81
N GLU A 289 -4.74 -34.00 -8.93
CA GLU A 289 -5.13 -35.39 -9.19
C GLU A 289 -6.66 -35.54 -9.34
N GLN A 290 -7.43 -34.94 -8.41
CA GLN A 290 -8.90 -35.03 -8.42
C GLN A 290 -9.55 -34.27 -9.56
N THR A 291 -9.00 -33.09 -9.91
CA THR A 291 -9.64 -32.16 -10.87
C THR A 291 -9.16 -32.40 -12.31
N PHE A 292 -7.88 -32.71 -12.48
CA PHE A 292 -7.23 -32.80 -13.80
C PHE A 292 -6.57 -34.13 -14.07
N SER A 293 -6.62 -35.10 -13.16
CA SER A 293 -5.95 -36.40 -13.27
C SER A 293 -4.44 -36.29 -13.52
N ILE A 294 -3.80 -35.23 -13.02
CA ILE A 294 -2.37 -35.01 -13.14
C ILE A 294 -1.64 -35.83 -12.07
N GLN A 295 -0.53 -36.47 -12.48
CA GLN A 295 0.24 -37.33 -11.58
C GLN A 295 0.90 -36.51 -10.44
N PRO A 296 0.97 -37.07 -9.22
CA PRO A 296 1.62 -36.43 -8.08
C PRO A 296 3.06 -35.95 -8.36
N SER A 297 3.82 -36.75 -9.14
CA SER A 297 5.21 -36.41 -9.49
C SER A 297 5.33 -35.16 -10.38
N GLU A 298 4.37 -34.94 -11.29
CA GLU A 298 4.31 -33.77 -12.16
C GLU A 298 3.89 -32.54 -11.35
N THR A 299 2.86 -32.67 -10.52
CA THR A 299 2.42 -31.60 -9.61
C THR A 299 3.55 -31.17 -8.66
N LYS A 300 4.30 -32.13 -8.10
CA LYS A 300 5.44 -31.83 -7.22
C LYS A 300 6.51 -31.00 -7.93
N LYS A 301 6.87 -31.35 -9.16
CA LYS A 301 7.81 -30.56 -9.97
C LYS A 301 7.28 -29.14 -10.21
N ALA A 302 6.00 -28.99 -10.51
CA ALA A 302 5.36 -27.70 -10.71
C ALA A 302 5.36 -26.84 -9.44
N VAL A 303 5.13 -27.45 -8.26
CA VAL A 303 5.23 -26.76 -6.96
C VAL A 303 6.66 -26.25 -6.71
N LEU A 304 7.68 -27.07 -6.99
CA LEU A 304 9.08 -26.65 -6.84
C LEU A 304 9.42 -25.48 -7.76
N ALA A 305 9.00 -25.54 -9.03
CA ALA A 305 9.19 -24.45 -9.98
C ALA A 305 8.48 -23.15 -9.53
N GLY A 306 7.24 -23.24 -9.05
CA GLY A 306 6.50 -22.11 -8.51
C GLY A 306 7.15 -21.51 -7.27
N ASN A 307 7.67 -22.33 -6.36
CA ASN A 307 8.40 -21.87 -5.19
C ASN A 307 9.70 -21.16 -5.57
N ASP A 308 10.38 -21.64 -6.60
CA ASP A 308 11.58 -20.99 -7.11
C ASP A 308 11.28 -19.62 -7.70
N ALA A 309 10.23 -19.52 -8.50
CA ALA A 309 9.74 -18.25 -9.02
C ALA A 309 9.44 -17.23 -7.91
N MET A 310 8.83 -17.66 -6.80
CA MET A 310 8.58 -16.80 -5.64
C MET A 310 9.89 -16.34 -4.97
N ARG A 311 10.88 -17.22 -4.83
CA ARG A 311 12.19 -16.82 -4.29
C ARG A 311 12.86 -15.77 -5.17
N GLN A 312 12.89 -16.00 -6.49
CA GLN A 312 13.45 -15.05 -7.45
C GLN A 312 12.73 -13.70 -7.41
N PHE A 313 11.41 -13.70 -7.39
CA PHE A 313 10.59 -12.49 -7.24
C PHE A 313 10.98 -11.70 -5.99
N GLY A 314 11.00 -12.36 -4.83
CA GLY A 314 11.34 -11.72 -3.54
C GLY A 314 12.77 -11.18 -3.49
N SER A 315 13.77 -11.96 -3.96
CA SER A 315 15.17 -11.52 -4.03
C SER A 315 15.34 -10.29 -4.90
N ARG A 316 14.85 -10.33 -6.14
CA ARG A 316 14.97 -9.21 -7.09
C ARG A 316 14.31 -7.93 -6.58
N LEU A 317 13.18 -8.06 -5.91
CA LEU A 317 12.46 -6.91 -5.34
C LEU A 317 13.23 -6.31 -4.16
N LYS A 318 13.76 -7.14 -3.25
CA LYS A 318 14.57 -6.69 -2.10
C LYS A 318 15.90 -6.08 -2.53
N GLU A 319 16.57 -6.67 -3.52
CA GLU A 319 17.79 -6.13 -4.11
C GLU A 319 17.57 -4.74 -4.71
N ALA A 320 16.46 -4.55 -5.44
CA ALA A 320 16.09 -3.25 -5.97
C ALA A 320 15.81 -2.23 -4.86
N GLY A 321 15.13 -2.65 -3.77
CA GLY A 321 14.89 -1.81 -2.61
C GLY A 321 16.18 -1.39 -1.90
N ALA A 322 17.11 -2.33 -1.69
CA ALA A 322 18.41 -2.05 -1.11
C ALA A 322 19.21 -1.04 -1.93
N LYS A 323 19.24 -1.22 -3.27
CA LYS A 323 19.92 -0.31 -4.18
C LYS A 323 19.36 1.11 -4.12
N VAL A 324 18.04 1.27 -4.10
CA VAL A 324 17.41 2.60 -3.96
C VAL A 324 17.79 3.25 -2.65
N LEU A 325 17.74 2.53 -1.53
CA LEU A 325 18.10 3.08 -0.23
C LEU A 325 19.57 3.49 -0.14
N GLU A 326 20.46 2.69 -0.70
CA GLU A 326 21.90 3.00 -0.77
C GLU A 326 22.19 4.26 -1.62
N GLU A 327 21.52 4.41 -2.77
CA GLU A 327 21.64 5.59 -3.63
C GLU A 327 21.14 6.85 -2.93
N GLU A 328 19.97 6.79 -2.26
CA GLU A 328 19.41 7.92 -1.53
C GLU A 328 20.26 8.31 -0.30
N GLU A 329 20.89 7.33 0.35
CA GLU A 329 21.82 7.60 1.45
C GLU A 329 23.09 8.31 0.96
N LYS A 330 23.70 7.85 -0.12
CA LYS A 330 24.90 8.47 -0.73
C LYS A 330 24.66 9.91 -1.15
N GLU A 331 23.48 10.21 -1.64
CA GLU A 331 23.12 11.55 -2.10
C GLU A 331 22.49 12.43 -1.01
N GLY A 332 22.39 11.92 0.21
CA GLY A 332 21.77 12.64 1.32
C GLY A 332 20.29 12.94 1.11
N ARG A 333 19.60 12.15 0.28
CA ARG A 333 18.15 12.25 0.02
C ARG A 333 17.36 11.23 0.84
N TYR A 334 16.12 11.02 0.48
CA TYR A 334 15.25 10.02 1.11
C TYR A 334 14.30 9.39 0.12
N ALA A 335 13.92 8.17 0.41
CA ALA A 335 12.83 7.46 -0.25
C ALA A 335 11.60 7.39 0.67
N VAL A 336 10.46 7.03 0.09
CA VAL A 336 9.21 6.76 0.81
C VAL A 336 8.87 5.29 0.66
N VAL A 337 8.64 4.59 1.78
CA VAL A 337 7.90 3.33 1.73
C VAL A 337 6.41 3.64 1.76
N LEU A 338 5.71 3.27 0.69
CA LEU A 338 4.26 3.30 0.63
C LEU A 338 3.73 1.94 1.08
N ALA A 339 3.42 1.84 2.36
CA ALA A 339 2.99 0.59 2.95
C ALA A 339 1.51 0.32 2.65
N SER A 340 1.25 -0.82 2.06
CA SER A 340 -0.06 -1.28 1.65
C SER A 340 -0.11 -2.81 1.64
N ARG A 341 -1.32 -3.36 1.52
CA ARG A 341 -1.45 -4.78 1.20
C ARG A 341 -1.15 -5.03 -0.28
N PRO A 342 -0.67 -6.22 -0.65
CA PRO A 342 -0.29 -6.51 -2.03
C PRO A 342 -1.37 -6.15 -3.06
N TYR A 343 -2.63 -6.45 -2.81
CA TYR A 343 -3.74 -6.14 -3.71
C TYR A 343 -4.09 -4.64 -3.80
N GLN A 344 -3.54 -3.80 -2.92
CA GLN A 344 -3.65 -2.35 -3.02
C GLN A 344 -2.57 -1.74 -3.93
N ASN A 345 -1.68 -2.56 -4.49
CA ASN A 345 -0.67 -2.10 -5.46
C ASN A 345 -1.26 -1.82 -6.85
N ASP A 346 -2.50 -2.22 -7.10
CA ASP A 346 -3.23 -1.87 -8.32
C ASP A 346 -3.41 -0.35 -8.45
N ALA A 347 -3.07 0.21 -9.62
CA ALA A 347 -3.05 1.64 -9.86
C ALA A 347 -4.42 2.33 -9.70
N LEU A 348 -5.52 1.62 -10.00
CA LEU A 348 -6.86 2.16 -9.77
C LEU A 348 -7.18 2.22 -8.27
N VAL A 349 -6.76 1.20 -7.51
CA VAL A 349 -7.02 1.13 -6.06
C VAL A 349 -6.21 2.15 -5.29
N ASN A 350 -4.94 2.34 -5.63
CA ASN A 350 -4.05 3.28 -4.95
C ASN A 350 -4.09 4.69 -5.54
N HIS A 351 -4.99 4.95 -6.49
CA HIS A 351 -5.17 6.24 -7.16
C HIS A 351 -3.90 6.80 -7.78
N SER A 352 -3.02 5.92 -8.30
CA SER A 352 -1.71 6.29 -8.84
C SER A 352 -0.82 7.06 -7.84
N LEU A 353 -0.94 6.75 -6.57
CA LEU A 353 -0.15 7.40 -5.51
C LEU A 353 1.37 7.19 -5.66
N PRO A 354 1.89 6.01 -6.09
CA PRO A 354 3.31 5.85 -6.40
C PRO A 354 3.79 6.82 -7.47
N GLU A 355 3.01 7.01 -8.52
CA GLU A 355 3.29 7.96 -9.59
C GLU A 355 3.32 9.40 -9.08
N LEU A 356 2.38 9.76 -8.21
CA LEU A 356 2.32 11.08 -7.61
C LEU A 356 3.58 11.38 -6.76
N LEU A 357 4.07 10.41 -5.99
CA LEU A 357 5.29 10.57 -5.20
C LEU A 357 6.52 10.75 -6.10
N THR A 358 6.64 9.94 -7.16
CA THR A 358 7.76 10.06 -8.11
C THR A 358 7.69 11.34 -8.95
N GLU A 359 6.51 11.92 -9.20
CA GLU A 359 6.37 13.26 -9.77
C GLU A 359 7.01 14.36 -8.90
N PHE A 360 6.99 14.18 -7.59
CA PHE A 360 7.68 15.07 -6.66
C PHE A 360 9.18 14.75 -6.51
N GLY A 361 9.71 13.82 -7.32
CA GLY A 361 11.12 13.45 -7.30
C GLY A 361 11.50 12.53 -6.14
N VAL A 362 10.54 11.85 -5.51
CA VAL A 362 10.80 10.97 -4.36
C VAL A 362 10.66 9.50 -4.79
N PRO A 363 11.71 8.69 -4.63
CA PRO A 363 11.63 7.25 -4.86
C PRO A 363 10.62 6.57 -3.94
N VAL A 364 9.92 5.56 -4.50
CA VAL A 364 8.86 4.84 -3.79
C VAL A 364 9.18 3.36 -3.70
N LEU A 365 9.19 2.86 -2.46
CA LEU A 365 9.34 1.45 -2.12
C LEU A 365 7.97 0.84 -1.78
N THR A 366 7.80 -0.45 -2.07
CA THR A 366 6.71 -1.27 -1.50
C THR A 366 7.14 -1.82 -0.14
N ALA A 367 6.20 -2.22 0.71
CA ALA A 367 6.55 -2.78 2.02
C ALA A 367 7.44 -4.03 1.91
N ASP A 368 7.18 -4.89 0.93
CA ASP A 368 7.94 -6.12 0.67
C ASP A 368 9.26 -5.91 -0.09
N SER A 369 9.54 -4.69 -0.56
CA SER A 369 10.84 -4.33 -1.14
C SER A 369 11.83 -3.77 -0.11
N VAL A 370 11.39 -3.49 1.12
CA VAL A 370 12.27 -2.97 2.17
C VAL A 370 13.13 -4.11 2.72
N PRO A 371 14.48 -4.00 2.64
CA PRO A 371 15.34 -5.06 3.15
C PRO A 371 15.23 -5.21 4.66
N GLY A 372 15.27 -6.46 5.15
CA GLY A 372 15.33 -6.79 6.57
C GLY A 372 13.99 -6.78 7.30
N ILE A 373 12.85 -6.66 6.60
CA ILE A 373 11.52 -6.67 7.23
C ILE A 373 11.22 -7.98 7.98
N GLU A 374 11.78 -9.08 7.54
CA GLU A 374 11.65 -10.40 8.17
C GLU A 374 12.30 -10.50 9.55
N ASN A 375 13.31 -9.66 9.81
CA ASN A 375 14.11 -9.67 11.03
C ASN A 375 13.69 -8.61 12.05
N VAL A 376 12.63 -7.86 11.78
CA VAL A 376 12.17 -6.80 12.69
C VAL A 376 11.48 -7.40 13.90
N ASP A 377 11.92 -6.98 15.08
CA ASP A 377 11.25 -7.31 16.33
C ASP A 377 9.93 -6.53 16.44
N LEU A 378 8.81 -7.25 16.41
CA LEU A 378 7.45 -6.73 16.57
C LEU A 378 6.85 -7.02 17.94
N SER A 379 7.62 -7.58 18.88
CA SER A 379 7.17 -7.92 20.24
C SER A 379 6.65 -6.70 21.03
N HIS A 380 7.13 -5.52 20.67
CA HIS A 380 6.66 -4.25 21.25
C HIS A 380 5.35 -3.71 20.66
N SER A 381 4.76 -4.39 19.69
CA SER A 381 3.42 -4.06 19.19
C SER A 381 2.37 -4.41 20.24
N ARG A 382 1.40 -3.50 20.45
CA ARG A 382 0.21 -3.79 21.28
C ARG A 382 -0.79 -4.69 20.54
N LEU A 383 -0.59 -4.90 19.25
CA LEU A 383 -1.49 -5.67 18.41
C LEU A 383 -0.97 -7.08 18.24
N ASP A 384 -1.89 -8.03 18.21
CA ASP A 384 -1.63 -9.34 17.66
C ASP A 384 -1.36 -9.23 16.15
N VAL A 385 -0.20 -9.70 15.72
CA VAL A 385 0.18 -9.71 14.31
C VAL A 385 -0.44 -10.93 13.63
N VAL A 386 -1.64 -10.77 13.13
CA VAL A 386 -2.52 -11.87 12.73
C VAL A 386 -2.25 -12.44 11.34
N ASN A 387 -1.43 -11.79 10.52
CA ASN A 387 -1.03 -12.31 9.20
C ASN A 387 0.22 -11.61 8.66
N ASN A 388 0.81 -12.20 7.62
CA ASN A 388 2.02 -11.72 6.98
C ASN A 388 1.92 -10.28 6.45
N TYR A 389 0.77 -9.85 5.94
CA TYR A 389 0.60 -8.46 5.44
C TYR A 389 0.68 -7.44 6.57
N HIS A 390 0.14 -7.78 7.74
CA HIS A 390 0.26 -6.91 8.92
C HIS A 390 1.70 -6.87 9.42
N ALA A 391 2.40 -8.01 9.43
CA ALA A 391 3.82 -8.07 9.77
C ALA A 391 4.66 -7.15 8.87
N ARG A 392 4.50 -7.25 7.55
CA ARG A 392 5.21 -6.40 6.57
C ARG A 392 4.93 -4.90 6.78
N ILE A 393 3.66 -4.54 6.99
CA ILE A 393 3.23 -3.14 7.21
C ILE A 393 3.84 -2.58 8.50
N LEU A 394 3.79 -3.33 9.60
CA LEU A 394 4.36 -2.91 10.89
C LEU A 394 5.90 -2.89 10.84
N ALA A 395 6.53 -3.93 10.29
CA ALA A 395 7.99 -4.01 10.17
C ALA A 395 8.56 -2.88 9.32
N SER A 396 7.92 -2.57 8.18
CA SER A 396 8.34 -1.45 7.34
C SER A 396 8.19 -0.09 8.05
N ALA A 397 7.21 0.07 8.94
CA ALA A 397 7.07 1.27 9.76
C ALA A 397 8.19 1.41 10.80
N VAL A 398 8.59 0.31 11.44
CA VAL A 398 9.73 0.27 12.38
C VAL A 398 11.02 0.66 11.66
N LEU A 399 11.31 0.03 10.50
CA LEU A 399 12.50 0.33 9.72
C LEU A 399 12.52 1.78 9.23
N ALA A 400 11.38 2.30 8.77
CA ALA A 400 11.27 3.71 8.38
C ALA A 400 11.47 4.67 9.56
N ALA A 401 11.01 4.29 10.76
CA ALA A 401 11.24 5.08 11.96
C ALA A 401 12.73 5.09 12.35
N GLN A 402 13.43 3.97 12.24
CA GLN A 402 14.85 3.84 12.57
C GLN A 402 15.77 4.46 11.51
N SER A 403 15.38 4.46 10.24
CA SER A 403 16.18 5.02 9.14
C SER A 403 16.09 6.54 9.09
N GLN A 404 17.18 7.18 8.69
CA GLN A 404 17.21 8.63 8.39
C GLN A 404 16.76 8.94 6.97
N ASN A 405 16.84 7.98 6.07
CA ASN A 405 16.62 8.15 4.64
C ASN A 405 15.38 7.39 4.12
N LEU A 406 14.54 6.90 5.03
CA LEU A 406 13.28 6.26 4.69
C LEU A 406 12.12 6.91 5.45
N GLU A 407 11.11 7.38 4.74
CA GLU A 407 9.89 7.96 5.26
C GLU A 407 8.70 7.05 4.99
N TYR A 408 7.60 7.25 5.70
CA TYR A 408 6.51 6.28 5.71
C TYR A 408 5.17 6.90 5.32
N VAL A 409 4.53 6.31 4.33
CA VAL A 409 3.15 6.59 3.93
C VAL A 409 2.35 5.30 4.02
N GLN A 410 1.22 5.31 4.71
CA GLN A 410 0.30 4.19 4.75
C GLN A 410 -0.90 4.45 3.84
N PHE A 411 -1.13 3.54 2.92
CA PHE A 411 -2.38 3.44 2.19
C PHE A 411 -3.39 2.60 2.99
N VAL A 412 -4.56 3.15 3.21
CA VAL A 412 -5.64 2.56 4.02
C VAL A 412 -6.91 2.47 3.18
N SER A 413 -7.51 1.30 3.09
CA SER A 413 -8.83 1.17 2.45
C SER A 413 -9.93 1.67 3.39
N PHE A 414 -10.79 2.55 2.90
CA PHE A 414 -11.99 2.94 3.61
C PHE A 414 -12.86 1.71 3.92
N GLY A 415 -13.39 1.63 5.13
CA GLY A 415 -14.17 0.48 5.59
C GLY A 415 -13.37 -0.74 6.05
N CYS A 416 -12.03 -0.72 5.96
CA CYS A 416 -11.19 -1.80 6.48
C CYS A 416 -10.97 -1.67 7.99
N GLY A 417 -11.59 -2.55 8.78
CA GLY A 417 -11.41 -2.57 10.24
C GLY A 417 -9.97 -2.84 10.68
N HIS A 418 -9.25 -3.69 9.94
CA HIS A 418 -7.83 -3.95 10.24
C HIS A 418 -6.95 -2.71 10.06
N ASP A 419 -7.20 -1.89 9.03
CA ASP A 419 -6.42 -0.69 8.80
C ASP A 419 -6.64 0.36 9.90
N ALA A 420 -7.80 0.38 10.52
CA ALA A 420 -8.13 1.35 11.56
C ALA A 420 -7.17 1.22 12.77
N TYR A 421 -6.99 0.01 13.29
CA TYR A 421 -6.11 -0.21 14.44
C TYR A 421 -4.63 -0.27 14.04
N LEU A 422 -4.28 -0.79 12.84
CA LEU A 422 -2.90 -0.77 12.35
C LEU A 422 -2.38 0.66 12.22
N SER A 423 -3.19 1.58 11.70
CA SER A 423 -2.80 2.99 11.54
C SER A 423 -2.50 3.67 12.87
N ASP A 424 -3.27 3.38 13.90
CA ASP A 424 -3.04 3.90 15.25
C ASP A 424 -1.73 3.36 15.84
N GLU A 425 -1.52 2.06 15.70
CA GLU A 425 -0.31 1.42 16.20
C GLU A 425 0.95 1.91 15.49
N ILE A 426 0.92 2.04 14.17
CA ILE A 426 2.02 2.58 13.38
C ILE A 426 2.38 4.00 13.83
N GLN A 427 1.39 4.86 14.05
CA GLN A 427 1.64 6.22 14.55
C GLN A 427 2.30 6.19 15.94
N ARG A 428 1.83 5.31 16.82
CA ARG A 428 2.39 5.15 18.17
C ARG A 428 3.85 4.69 18.09
N MET A 429 4.10 3.61 17.34
CA MET A 429 5.44 3.02 17.22
C MET A 429 6.43 4.00 16.61
N MET A 430 6.10 4.64 15.49
CA MET A 430 6.99 5.60 14.83
C MET A 430 7.30 6.82 15.70
N ARG A 431 6.29 7.35 16.41
CA ARG A 431 6.50 8.45 17.36
C ARG A 431 7.39 8.03 18.53
N GLY A 432 7.18 6.82 19.06
CA GLY A 432 7.99 6.27 20.16
C GLY A 432 9.45 6.03 19.76
N ILE A 433 9.71 5.53 18.56
CA ILE A 433 11.06 5.20 18.10
C ILE A 433 11.87 6.47 17.74
N SER A 434 11.28 7.41 17.02
CA SER A 434 12.05 8.52 16.42
C SER A 434 11.33 9.87 16.39
N GLY A 435 10.12 9.97 16.90
CA GLY A 435 9.31 11.18 16.78
C GLY A 435 8.75 11.42 15.37
N LYS A 436 9.02 10.54 14.40
CA LYS A 436 8.44 10.64 13.06
C LYS A 436 6.94 10.42 13.09
N SER A 437 6.23 11.11 12.21
CA SER A 437 4.80 10.91 11.99
C SER A 437 4.55 10.41 10.57
N PRO A 438 3.88 9.28 10.39
CA PRO A 438 3.53 8.77 9.06
C PRO A 438 2.44 9.63 8.41
N LEU A 439 2.38 9.62 7.08
CA LEU A 439 1.20 10.07 6.34
C LEU A 439 0.24 8.89 6.16
N ILE A 440 -0.98 9.01 6.66
CA ILE A 440 -2.02 7.99 6.49
C ILE A 440 -3.05 8.50 5.50
N LEU A 441 -3.23 7.79 4.40
CA LEU A 441 -4.15 8.11 3.31
C LEU A 441 -5.27 7.08 3.27
N LYS A 442 -6.48 7.51 3.63
CA LYS A 442 -7.69 6.68 3.51
C LYS A 442 -8.33 6.95 2.17
N LEU A 443 -8.39 5.93 1.34
CA LEU A 443 -8.94 5.98 -0.01
C LEU A 443 -10.06 4.94 -0.18
N ASP A 444 -10.99 5.25 -1.06
CA ASP A 444 -12.11 4.41 -1.45
C ASP A 444 -12.23 4.36 -2.98
N GLU A 445 -13.38 4.02 -3.50
CA GLU A 445 -13.66 4.03 -4.94
C GLU A 445 -13.84 5.43 -5.53
N SER A 446 -13.98 6.47 -4.70
CA SER A 446 -14.15 7.85 -5.17
C SER A 446 -12.80 8.48 -5.54
N GLU A 447 -12.76 9.15 -6.67
CA GLU A 447 -11.55 9.81 -7.14
C GLU A 447 -11.43 11.24 -6.59
N VAL A 448 -10.47 11.47 -5.71
CA VAL A 448 -10.21 12.78 -5.12
C VAL A 448 -8.74 13.15 -5.25
N GLN A 449 -8.30 13.45 -6.49
CA GLN A 449 -6.89 13.71 -6.80
C GLN A 449 -6.36 15.01 -6.17
N GLY A 450 -7.16 16.09 -6.19
CA GLY A 450 -6.73 17.38 -5.67
C GLY A 450 -6.32 17.37 -4.19
N PRO A 451 -7.20 16.98 -3.28
CA PRO A 451 -6.88 16.83 -1.86
C PRO A 451 -5.74 15.84 -1.57
N LEU A 452 -5.66 14.75 -2.33
CA LEU A 452 -4.57 13.77 -2.21
C LEU A 452 -3.22 14.42 -2.51
N ARG A 453 -3.11 15.15 -3.62
CA ARG A 453 -1.91 15.89 -4.03
C ARG A 453 -1.46 16.92 -2.98
N ILE A 454 -2.40 17.66 -2.41
CA ILE A 454 -2.12 18.65 -1.35
C ILE A 454 -1.56 17.95 -0.10
N ARG A 455 -2.17 16.85 0.32
CA ARG A 455 -1.73 16.09 1.52
C ARG A 455 -0.32 15.51 1.33
N VAL A 456 -0.06 14.91 0.18
CA VAL A 456 1.26 14.37 -0.15
C VAL A 456 2.30 15.48 -0.18
N ARG A 457 2.04 16.59 -0.87
CA ARG A 457 2.96 17.73 -0.93
C ARG A 457 3.24 18.32 0.46
N SER A 458 2.22 18.52 1.28
CA SER A 458 2.37 19.00 2.65
C SER A 458 3.23 18.07 3.51
N PHE A 459 3.08 16.77 3.34
CA PHE A 459 3.89 15.78 4.04
C PHE A 459 5.37 15.86 3.61
N LEU A 460 5.64 15.91 2.31
CA LEU A 460 7.01 16.02 1.78
C LEU A 460 7.70 17.33 2.24
N GLU A 461 6.98 18.45 2.26
CA GLU A 461 7.50 19.69 2.80
C GLU A 461 7.80 19.61 4.31
N THR A 462 6.98 18.91 5.07
CA THR A 462 7.24 18.66 6.50
C THR A 462 8.53 17.87 6.71
N ILE A 463 8.78 16.85 5.86
CA ILE A 463 10.03 16.09 5.88
C ILE A 463 11.21 17.03 5.57
N ASN A 464 11.12 17.80 4.49
CA ASN A 464 12.17 18.71 4.06
C ASN A 464 12.53 19.73 5.16
N MET A 465 11.52 20.32 5.82
CA MET A 465 11.74 21.24 6.95
C MET A 465 12.42 20.56 8.13
N ARG A 466 12.01 19.33 8.48
CA ARG A 466 12.64 18.57 9.56
C ARG A 466 14.11 18.26 9.24
N ARG A 467 14.44 17.88 8.01
CA ARG A 467 15.81 17.60 7.57
C ARG A 467 16.68 18.84 7.59
N LYS A 468 16.20 19.97 7.05
CA LYS A 468 16.91 21.25 7.11
C LYS A 468 17.20 21.72 8.55
N LYS A 469 16.22 21.55 9.45
CA LYS A 469 16.39 21.88 10.87
C LYS A 469 17.49 21.02 11.53
N ARG A 470 17.53 19.73 11.22
CA ARG A 470 18.58 18.82 11.71
C ARG A 470 19.96 19.21 11.18
N GLU A 471 20.11 19.43 9.88
CA GLU A 471 21.36 19.86 9.26
C GLU A 471 21.88 21.17 9.87
N MET A 472 20.97 22.12 10.13
CA MET A 472 21.33 23.37 10.78
C MET A 472 21.81 23.17 12.22
N ALA A 473 21.19 22.28 12.97
CA ALA A 473 21.62 21.93 14.33
C ALA A 473 23.00 21.24 14.34
N GLU A 474 23.26 20.33 13.42
CA GLU A 474 24.55 19.64 13.26
C GLU A 474 25.67 20.64 12.87
N ARG A 475 25.38 21.59 11.96
CA ARG A 475 26.33 22.66 11.60
C ARG A 475 26.69 23.57 12.77
N LEU A 476 25.70 23.88 13.64
CA LEU A 476 25.93 24.70 14.84
C LEU A 476 26.76 23.96 15.90
N GLN A 477 26.63 22.64 16.01
CA GLN A 477 27.42 21.81 16.92
C GLN A 477 28.87 21.63 16.44
N ASN A 478 29.09 21.61 15.12
CA ASN A 478 30.40 21.37 14.51
C ASN A 478 31.23 22.65 14.27
N GLN A 479 30.77 23.85 14.69
CA GLN A 479 31.59 25.06 14.63
C GLN A 479 32.61 25.07 15.78
N PRO A 480 33.91 25.06 15.50
CA PRO A 480 34.92 25.15 16.55
C PRO A 480 34.94 26.58 17.10
N GLY A 481 34.57 26.75 18.36
CA GLY A 481 34.81 27.95 19.11
C GLY A 481 33.59 28.81 19.44
N THR A 482 32.70 28.33 20.29
CA THR A 482 31.95 29.17 21.21
C THR A 482 31.89 28.45 22.56
N SER A 483 32.89 28.76 23.40
CA SER A 483 32.79 28.46 24.84
C SER A 483 31.59 29.24 25.38
N ARG A 484 30.56 28.54 25.82
CA ARG A 484 29.46 29.13 26.59
C ARG A 484 30.03 29.72 27.87
N GLN A 485 30.09 31.04 27.94
CA GLN A 485 30.09 31.74 29.23
C GLN A 485 28.67 31.62 29.80
N GLU A 486 28.57 30.98 30.93
CA GLU A 486 27.38 30.98 31.77
C GLU A 486 27.20 32.41 32.33
N ASN A 487 26.26 33.13 31.80
CA ASN A 487 25.74 34.33 32.46
C ASN A 487 24.36 34.03 33.04
N ALA A 488 24.32 33.88 34.35
CA ALA A 488 23.11 33.90 35.13
C ALA A 488 22.54 35.33 35.13
N GLY A 489 21.34 35.50 34.58
CA GLY A 489 20.63 36.81 34.62
C GLY A 489 19.30 36.70 33.90
N GLY A 490 18.20 36.82 34.65
CA GLY A 490 16.83 36.63 34.24
C GLY A 490 16.35 37.49 33.08
N GLY A 491 15.51 36.94 32.27
CA GLY A 491 14.77 37.59 31.20
C GLY A 491 13.89 36.59 30.49
N ASN A 492 12.59 36.83 30.50
CA ASN A 492 11.58 36.07 29.79
C ASN A 492 11.84 36.09 28.28
N GLU A 493 12.49 35.05 27.75
CA GLU A 493 12.50 34.79 26.31
C GLU A 493 11.84 33.45 26.06
N CYS A 494 10.87 33.47 25.17
CA CYS A 494 10.25 32.29 24.58
C CYS A 494 11.32 31.46 23.82
N GLY A 495 12.07 30.66 24.56
CA GLY A 495 13.15 29.83 24.05
C GLY A 495 12.58 28.65 23.28
N THR A 496 12.90 28.57 21.99
CA THR A 496 12.91 27.31 21.27
C THR A 496 13.97 26.44 21.93
N ALA A 497 13.56 25.61 22.89
CA ALA A 497 14.45 24.64 23.54
C ALA A 497 15.03 23.74 22.47
N ALA A 498 16.33 23.86 22.21
CA ALA A 498 17.10 22.81 21.56
C ALA A 498 16.93 21.57 22.43
N LEU A 499 16.47 20.50 21.83
CA LEU A 499 16.37 19.18 22.46
C LEU A 499 17.78 18.73 22.83
N GLY A 500 18.18 18.89 24.07
CA GLY A 500 19.49 18.52 24.59
C GLY A 500 19.63 16.98 24.70
N PRO A 501 20.87 16.47 24.91
CA PRO A 501 21.15 15.03 25.02
C PRO A 501 20.40 14.32 26.15
N ASP A 502 19.84 15.03 27.11
CA ASP A 502 18.99 14.46 28.15
C ASP A 502 17.63 13.96 27.64
N ILE A 503 17.17 14.40 26.47
CA ILE A 503 15.95 13.84 25.86
C ILE A 503 16.22 12.44 25.30
N GLN A 504 17.42 12.14 24.85
CA GLN A 504 17.77 10.74 24.48
C GLN A 504 17.82 9.80 25.70
N LYS A 505 18.08 10.30 26.90
CA LYS A 505 18.02 9.51 28.14
C LYS A 505 16.63 9.44 28.75
N SER A 506 15.76 10.41 28.51
CA SER A 506 14.35 10.37 28.98
C SER A 506 13.44 9.51 28.09
N TRP A 507 13.92 9.13 26.92
CA TRP A 507 13.32 8.08 26.07
C TRP A 507 13.88 6.67 26.40
N GLN A 508 14.53 6.46 27.52
CA GLN A 508 14.35 5.18 28.19
C GLN A 508 12.85 5.01 28.25
N VAL A 509 12.38 4.05 27.47
CA VAL A 509 11.02 3.56 27.45
C VAL A 509 10.47 3.74 28.85
N HIS A 510 9.74 4.86 29.09
CA HIS A 510 8.73 4.77 30.13
C HIS A 510 7.99 3.53 29.69
N GLU A 511 8.12 2.45 30.45
CA GLU A 511 7.37 1.21 30.27
C GLU A 511 6.03 1.68 29.73
N LEU A 512 5.82 1.42 28.44
CA LEU A 512 4.61 1.87 27.75
C LEU A 512 3.53 1.42 28.66
N SER A 513 2.94 2.35 29.41
CA SER A 513 2.02 2.01 30.50
C SER A 513 1.09 0.99 29.90
N ASP A 514 1.16 -0.24 30.44
CA ASP A 514 0.33 -1.36 30.00
C ASP A 514 -1.03 -0.74 29.64
N PRO A 515 -1.54 -0.81 28.42
CA PRO A 515 -2.84 -0.23 28.07
C PRO A 515 -3.93 -0.78 29.00
N TYR A 516 -3.60 -1.87 29.70
CA TYR A 516 -4.36 -2.45 30.79
C TYR A 516 -3.55 -2.35 32.11
N PRO A 517 -3.39 -1.13 32.68
CA PRO A 517 -2.55 -0.90 33.85
C PRO A 517 -3.01 -1.71 35.08
N VAL A 518 -4.16 -2.32 34.96
CA VAL A 518 -4.74 -3.17 36.00
C VAL A 518 -5.07 -4.53 35.41
N LYS A 519 -4.15 -5.49 35.55
CA LYS A 519 -4.38 -6.88 35.16
C LYS A 519 -5.56 -7.45 35.97
N PHE A 520 -6.34 -8.30 35.30
CA PHE A 520 -7.42 -9.05 35.95
C PHE A 520 -6.87 -10.41 36.40
N GLU A 521 -6.65 -10.57 37.70
CA GLU A 521 -6.10 -11.78 38.29
C GLU A 521 -7.21 -12.70 38.82
N VAL A 522 -6.84 -13.94 39.17
CA VAL A 522 -7.82 -14.94 39.66
C VAL A 522 -8.60 -14.42 40.89
N GLU A 523 -7.94 -13.65 41.75
CA GLU A 523 -8.53 -13.07 42.94
C GLU A 523 -9.54 -11.95 42.68
N ASP A 524 -9.40 -11.28 41.54
CA ASP A 524 -10.31 -10.21 41.11
C ASP A 524 -11.68 -10.72 40.71
N ARG A 525 -11.82 -12.01 40.43
CA ARG A 525 -13.11 -12.63 40.13
C ARG A 525 -14.16 -12.35 41.19
N LYS A 526 -13.75 -12.28 42.47
CA LYS A 526 -14.61 -12.02 43.61
C LYS A 526 -14.74 -10.53 43.95
N LYS A 527 -13.76 -9.73 43.63
CA LYS A 527 -13.66 -8.31 44.02
C LYS A 527 -14.18 -7.35 42.94
N ARG A 528 -13.95 -7.67 41.65
CA ARG A 528 -14.29 -6.77 40.54
C ARG A 528 -15.55 -7.22 39.81
N THR A 529 -16.20 -6.25 39.20
CA THR A 529 -17.37 -6.50 38.33
C THR A 529 -16.97 -6.12 36.90
N VAL A 530 -17.13 -7.06 35.98
CA VAL A 530 -16.93 -6.83 34.56
C VAL A 530 -18.22 -6.24 33.98
N LEU A 531 -18.13 -5.05 33.40
CA LEU A 531 -19.23 -4.44 32.68
C LEU A 531 -19.19 -4.91 31.23
N VAL A 532 -20.23 -5.57 30.76
CA VAL A 532 -20.31 -6.08 29.37
C VAL A 532 -21.06 -5.05 28.53
N PRO A 533 -20.37 -4.42 27.52
CA PRO A 533 -21.01 -3.40 26.69
C PRO A 533 -22.14 -3.99 25.86
N ASN A 534 -23.20 -3.22 25.66
CA ASN A 534 -24.37 -3.66 24.92
C ASN A 534 -24.19 -3.51 23.42
N THR A 535 -23.36 -4.38 22.80
CA THR A 535 -23.19 -4.46 21.35
C THR A 535 -24.38 -5.12 20.66
N SER A 536 -25.04 -6.07 21.32
CA SER A 536 -26.38 -6.57 21.04
C SER A 536 -26.97 -7.18 22.31
N HIS A 537 -28.29 -7.09 22.47
CA HIS A 537 -28.97 -7.59 23.67
C HIS A 537 -28.72 -9.09 23.93
N ALA A 538 -28.74 -9.91 22.88
CA ALA A 538 -28.45 -11.34 22.98
C ALA A 538 -26.98 -11.60 23.36
N PHE A 539 -26.04 -10.93 22.71
CA PHE A 539 -24.61 -11.07 22.99
C PHE A 539 -24.25 -10.73 24.42
N CYS A 540 -24.73 -9.60 24.93
CA CYS A 540 -24.45 -9.17 26.32
C CYS A 540 -24.93 -10.16 27.35
N ARG A 541 -26.13 -10.73 27.15
CA ARG A 541 -26.69 -11.73 28.07
C ARG A 541 -25.91 -13.03 28.05
N ILE A 542 -25.57 -13.52 26.85
CA ILE A 542 -24.80 -14.75 26.69
C ILE A 542 -23.40 -14.58 27.29
N MET A 543 -22.71 -13.46 26.96
CA MET A 543 -21.38 -13.18 27.48
C MET A 543 -21.37 -13.02 28.99
N SER A 544 -22.33 -12.28 29.55
CA SER A 544 -22.45 -12.15 31.00
C SER A 544 -22.75 -13.48 31.69
N ALA A 545 -23.54 -14.35 31.08
CA ALA A 545 -23.81 -15.70 31.60
C ALA A 545 -22.52 -16.55 31.53
N ALA A 546 -21.81 -16.55 30.43
CA ALA A 546 -20.55 -17.27 30.26
C ALA A 546 -19.49 -16.83 31.29
N LEU A 547 -19.30 -15.53 31.50
CA LEU A 547 -18.39 -15.02 32.53
C LEU A 547 -18.80 -15.44 33.96
N LYS A 548 -20.08 -15.47 34.24
CA LYS A 548 -20.59 -15.93 35.55
C LYS A 548 -20.29 -17.41 35.79
N THR A 549 -20.32 -18.27 34.76
CA THR A 549 -19.96 -19.70 34.93
C THR A 549 -18.49 -19.89 35.31
N GLN A 550 -17.64 -18.90 35.00
CA GLN A 550 -16.22 -18.86 35.37
C GLN A 550 -15.97 -18.15 36.71
N GLY A 551 -17.04 -17.88 37.50
CA GLY A 551 -16.94 -17.21 38.77
C GLY A 551 -16.64 -15.70 38.69
N ILE A 552 -16.80 -15.10 37.53
CA ILE A 552 -16.60 -13.66 37.31
C ILE A 552 -17.93 -12.93 37.48
N ARG A 553 -17.96 -11.91 38.32
CA ARG A 553 -19.13 -11.03 38.42
C ARG A 553 -19.25 -10.17 37.17
N ALA A 554 -20.24 -10.44 36.33
CA ALA A 554 -20.47 -9.73 35.08
C ALA A 554 -21.88 -9.12 35.03
N VAL A 555 -21.98 -7.87 34.60
CA VAL A 555 -23.23 -7.12 34.48
C VAL A 555 -23.32 -6.53 33.07
N PRO A 556 -24.40 -6.85 32.31
CA PRO A 556 -24.63 -6.19 31.04
C PRO A 556 -25.00 -4.72 31.29
N LEU A 557 -24.43 -3.82 30.50
CA LEU A 557 -24.82 -2.41 30.50
C LEU A 557 -26.23 -2.28 29.91
N ALA A 558 -27.09 -1.54 30.60
CA ALA A 558 -28.38 -1.16 30.02
C ALA A 558 -28.15 -0.22 28.79
N VAL A 559 -29.11 -0.25 27.86
CA VAL A 559 -29.13 0.68 26.71
C VAL A 559 -29.48 2.05 27.21
#